data_f6d66e769e028217a951d9ac7f14de79
#
_entry.id   f6d66e769e028217a951d9ac7f14de79
#
_cell.length_a   1.000
_cell.length_b   1.000
_cell.length_c   1.000
_cell.angle_alpha   90.00
_cell.angle_beta   90.00
_cell.angle_gamma   90.00
#
_symmetry.space_group_name_H-M   'P 1'
#
loop_
_entity.id
_entity.type
_entity.pdbx_description
1 polymer ?
#
loop_
_entity_poly.entity_id
_entity_poly.type
_entity_poly.pdbx_seq_one_letter_code
_entity_poly.pdbx_strand_id
1 'polypeptide(L)'
;RGTMAKGDVLGVARVAGIMGAKRTSELIPLCHILNLTKLTVDFTIKKESNEIEAVCTARTTGKTGVEMEALTGVSVALLTVYDMCKAVDKSMEIGDIYLEHKSGGKSGEFHNPRCARNRG
;
A
#
# COMPACT_ATOMS: atom_id res chain seq x y z
N ARG A 1 16.99 -14.17 13.45
CA ARG A 1 15.89 -13.52 13.09
C ARG A 1 14.90 -13.27 14.23
N GLY A 2 14.87 -13.97 15.17
CA GLY A 2 13.91 -13.79 16.24
C GLY A 2 13.96 -12.47 16.97
N THR A 3 14.93 -11.63 16.66
CA THR A 3 15.07 -10.36 17.35
C THR A 3 14.06 -9.31 16.94
N MET A 4 13.42 -9.51 15.78
CA MET A 4 12.49 -8.52 15.28
C MET A 4 11.08 -9.11 15.25
N ALA A 5 10.20 -8.56 16.07
CA ALA A 5 8.82 -9.00 16.10
C ALA A 5 8.09 -8.53 14.85
N LYS A 6 7.32 -9.43 14.24
CA LYS A 6 6.55 -9.08 13.04
C LYS A 6 5.60 -7.93 13.30
N GLY A 7 5.03 -7.86 14.51
CA GLY A 7 4.13 -6.77 14.86
C GLY A 7 4.79 -5.42 14.80
N ASP A 8 6.04 -5.36 15.25
CA ASP A 8 6.79 -4.10 15.21
C ASP A 8 7.05 -3.66 13.77
N VAL A 9 7.48 -4.59 12.92
CA VAL A 9 7.75 -4.28 11.52
C VAL A 9 6.48 -3.80 10.83
N LEU A 10 5.39 -4.56 10.97
CA LEU A 10 4.15 -4.21 10.28
C LEU A 10 3.53 -2.94 10.85
N GLY A 11 3.67 -2.70 12.15
CA GLY A 11 3.19 -1.47 12.75
C GLY A 11 3.91 -0.25 12.21
N VAL A 12 5.24 -0.33 12.13
CA VAL A 12 6.02 0.78 11.58
C VAL A 12 5.72 0.97 10.10
N ALA A 13 5.60 -0.13 9.35
CA ALA A 13 5.29 -0.05 7.93
C ALA A 13 3.92 0.57 7.69
N ARG A 14 2.94 0.27 8.55
CA ARG A 14 1.62 0.87 8.45
C ARG A 14 1.69 2.38 8.60
N VAL A 15 2.38 2.86 9.60
CA VAL A 15 2.54 4.29 9.82
C VAL A 15 3.26 4.94 8.64
N ALA A 16 4.33 4.31 8.17
CA ALA A 16 5.10 4.84 7.04
C ALA A 16 4.23 4.92 5.79
N GLY A 17 3.41 3.90 5.53
CA GLY A 17 2.51 3.90 4.38
C GLY A 17 1.48 5.02 4.46
N ILE A 18 0.91 5.21 5.64
CA ILE A 18 -0.06 6.29 5.85
C ILE A 18 0.61 7.65 5.61
N MET A 19 1.81 7.83 6.16
CA MET A 19 2.55 9.08 5.95
C MET A 19 2.88 9.28 4.48
N GLY A 20 3.29 8.21 3.80
CA GLY A 20 3.60 8.28 2.38
C GLY A 20 2.40 8.69 1.54
N ALA A 21 1.25 8.07 1.83
CA ALA A 21 0.03 8.41 1.10
C ALA A 21 -0.34 9.88 1.28
N LYS A 22 -0.14 10.41 2.48
CA LYS A 22 -0.44 11.82 2.75
C LYS A 22 0.50 12.79 2.04
N ARG A 23 1.66 12.31 1.61
CA ARG A 23 2.65 13.13 0.94
C ARG A 23 2.73 12.88 -0.55
N THR A 24 1.73 12.24 -1.11
CA THR A 24 1.73 11.90 -2.53
C THR A 24 1.97 13.12 -3.41
N SER A 25 1.33 14.25 -3.12
CA SER A 25 1.48 15.44 -3.92
C SER A 25 2.90 16.00 -3.90
N GLU A 26 3.68 15.67 -2.86
CA GLU A 26 5.09 16.08 -2.79
C GLU A 26 6.00 15.17 -3.59
N LEU A 27 5.54 13.95 -3.88
CA LEU A 27 6.35 12.95 -4.55
C LEU A 27 6.00 12.79 -6.01
N ILE A 28 4.74 12.97 -6.36
CA ILE A 28 4.25 12.80 -7.74
C ILE A 28 3.94 14.19 -8.28
N PRO A 29 4.69 14.66 -9.29
CA PRO A 29 4.70 16.08 -9.65
C PRO A 29 3.36 16.69 -10.04
N LEU A 30 2.49 15.93 -10.68
CA LEU A 30 1.23 16.48 -11.16
C LEU A 30 0.03 16.12 -10.30
N CYS A 31 0.27 15.57 -9.11
CA CYS A 31 -0.80 15.29 -8.17
C CYS A 31 -1.07 16.49 -7.29
N HIS A 32 -2.35 16.73 -7.01
CA HIS A 32 -2.78 17.78 -6.12
C HIS A 32 -2.95 17.26 -4.70
N ILE A 33 -2.88 18.17 -3.74
CA ILE A 33 -3.16 17.80 -2.35
C ILE A 33 -4.65 17.48 -2.23
N LEU A 34 -4.95 16.33 -1.65
CA LEU A 34 -6.32 15.88 -1.44
C LEU A 34 -6.61 15.74 0.03
N ASN A 35 -7.86 16.03 0.39
CA ASN A 35 -8.31 15.87 1.77
C ASN A 35 -8.84 14.44 1.95
N LEU A 36 -8.00 13.59 2.50
CA LEU A 36 -8.34 12.19 2.69
C LEU A 36 -9.23 12.03 3.90
N THR A 37 -10.34 11.32 3.73
CA THR A 37 -11.28 11.05 4.82
C THR A 37 -11.07 9.68 5.42
N LYS A 38 -10.38 8.79 4.70
CA LYS A 38 -10.04 7.47 5.20
C LYS A 38 -8.73 7.05 4.59
N LEU A 39 -7.88 6.43 5.39
CA LEU A 39 -6.58 5.95 4.92
C LEU A 39 -6.15 4.80 5.83
N THR A 40 -6.10 3.60 5.28
CA THR A 40 -5.70 2.41 6.03
C THR A 40 -4.67 1.63 5.25
N VAL A 41 -3.80 0.95 5.98
CA VAL A 41 -2.85 0.00 5.42
C VAL A 41 -2.99 -1.28 6.23
N ASP A 42 -3.33 -2.36 5.55
CA ASP A 42 -3.55 -3.66 6.18
C ASP A 42 -2.61 -4.68 5.57
N PHE A 43 -2.21 -5.64 6.38
CA PHE A 43 -1.27 -6.69 5.96
C PHE A 43 -1.86 -8.06 6.17
N THR A 44 -1.51 -8.97 5.26
CA THR A 44 -1.81 -10.39 5.40
C THR A 44 -0.52 -11.16 5.25
N ILE A 45 -0.22 -12.02 6.22
CA ILE A 45 0.95 -12.88 6.16
C ILE A 45 0.51 -14.21 5.53
N LYS A 46 1.11 -14.53 4.40
CA LYS A 46 0.81 -15.76 3.66
C LYS A 46 1.95 -16.74 3.89
N LYS A 47 1.79 -17.60 4.88
CA LYS A 47 2.87 -18.50 5.31
C LYS A 47 3.24 -19.52 4.24
N GLU A 48 2.25 -20.00 3.48
CA GLU A 48 2.48 -21.04 2.50
C GLU A 48 3.37 -20.57 1.36
N SER A 49 3.23 -19.32 0.95
CA SER A 49 4.05 -18.76 -0.12
C SER A 49 5.18 -17.90 0.40
N ASN A 50 5.27 -17.75 1.72
CA ASN A 50 6.33 -16.96 2.36
C ASN A 50 6.25 -15.48 1.93
N GLU A 51 5.04 -14.94 1.92
CA GLU A 51 4.80 -13.59 1.43
C GLU A 51 4.07 -12.74 2.46
N ILE A 52 4.26 -11.44 2.33
CA ILE A 52 3.45 -10.45 3.06
C ILE A 52 2.74 -9.62 2.01
N GLU A 53 1.42 -9.59 2.09
CA GLU A 53 0.59 -8.77 1.22
C GLU A 53 0.17 -7.51 1.96
N ALA A 54 0.28 -6.36 1.30
CA ALA A 54 -0.17 -5.09 1.86
C ALA A 54 -1.30 -4.54 1.00
N VAL A 55 -2.32 -3.99 1.66
CA VAL A 55 -3.44 -3.35 0.97
C VAL A 55 -3.63 -1.96 1.58
N CYS A 56 -3.55 -0.95 0.74
CA CYS A 56 -3.79 0.44 1.17
C CYS A 56 -5.13 0.90 0.62
N THR A 57 -5.97 1.41 1.50
CA THR A 57 -7.29 1.93 1.14
C THR A 57 -7.32 3.43 1.44
N ALA A 58 -7.73 4.23 0.46
CA ALA A 58 -7.82 5.67 0.61
C ALA A 58 -9.17 6.15 0.12
N ARG A 59 -9.72 7.16 0.79
CA ARG A 59 -10.98 7.80 0.40
C ARG A 59 -10.88 9.30 0.57
N THR A 60 -11.66 10.00 -0.24
CA THR A 60 -11.82 11.44 -0.14
C THR A 60 -13.28 11.78 -0.35
N THR A 61 -13.70 12.95 0.11
CA THR A 61 -15.08 13.42 -0.12
C THR A 61 -15.24 14.04 -1.50
N GLY A 62 -14.14 14.38 -2.16
CA GLY A 62 -14.20 15.00 -3.47
C GLY A 62 -14.53 14.03 -4.57
N LYS A 63 -14.63 14.57 -5.78
CA LYS A 63 -14.91 13.76 -6.96
C LYS A 63 -13.63 13.22 -7.59
N THR A 64 -12.47 13.67 -7.12
CA THR A 64 -11.17 13.21 -7.61
C THR A 64 -10.86 11.83 -7.06
N GLY A 65 -10.27 10.99 -7.89
CA GLY A 65 -9.83 9.68 -7.41
C GLY A 65 -8.62 9.79 -6.52
N VAL A 66 -8.40 8.76 -5.72
CA VAL A 66 -7.28 8.71 -4.77
C VAL A 66 -6.37 7.53 -5.05
N GLU A 67 -6.32 7.08 -6.29
CA GLU A 67 -5.51 5.91 -6.64
C GLU A 67 -4.03 6.16 -6.41
N MET A 68 -3.53 7.37 -6.67
CA MET A 68 -2.12 7.64 -6.48
C MET A 68 -1.75 7.65 -5.00
N GLU A 69 -2.65 8.15 -4.15
CA GLU A 69 -2.42 8.09 -2.71
C GLU A 69 -2.34 6.66 -2.22
N ALA A 70 -3.24 5.81 -2.70
CA ALA A 70 -3.25 4.40 -2.30
C ALA A 70 -2.00 3.68 -2.81
N LEU A 71 -1.63 3.91 -4.08
CA LEU A 71 -0.45 3.26 -4.65
C LEU A 71 0.83 3.73 -3.98
N THR A 72 0.93 5.02 -3.67
CA THR A 72 2.08 5.55 -2.95
C THR A 72 2.15 4.94 -1.55
N GLY A 73 1.02 4.90 -0.86
CA GLY A 73 0.99 4.36 0.49
C GLY A 73 1.41 2.91 0.57
N VAL A 74 0.89 2.06 -0.31
CA VAL A 74 1.24 0.65 -0.29
C VAL A 74 2.71 0.46 -0.65
N SER A 75 3.22 1.28 -1.58
CA SER A 75 4.63 1.18 -1.98
C SER A 75 5.56 1.54 -0.84
N VAL A 76 5.26 2.63 -0.13
CA VAL A 76 6.08 3.05 1.02
C VAL A 76 6.01 2.02 2.13
N ALA A 77 4.82 1.44 2.36
CA ALA A 77 4.68 0.39 3.37
C ALA A 77 5.58 -0.80 3.06
N LEU A 78 5.58 -1.26 1.80
CA LEU A 78 6.41 -2.41 1.41
C LEU A 78 7.89 -2.08 1.44
N LEU A 79 8.27 -0.87 1.05
CA LEU A 79 9.66 -0.44 1.16
C LEU A 79 10.12 -0.45 2.61
N THR A 80 9.23 -0.07 3.53
CA THR A 80 9.56 -0.06 4.95
C THR A 80 9.75 -1.48 5.48
N VAL A 81 8.89 -2.41 5.05
CA VAL A 81 9.08 -3.82 5.42
C VAL A 81 10.43 -4.31 4.94
N TYR A 82 10.76 -4.02 3.68
CA TYR A 82 12.05 -4.43 3.13
C TYR A 82 13.20 -3.83 3.93
N ASP A 83 13.16 -2.53 4.18
CA ASP A 83 14.22 -1.84 4.90
C ASP A 83 14.45 -2.46 6.28
N MET A 84 13.37 -2.76 7.00
CA MET A 84 13.48 -3.27 8.35
C MET A 84 13.88 -4.73 8.40
N CYS A 85 13.65 -5.49 7.33
CA CYS A 85 13.92 -6.91 7.30
C CYS A 85 15.16 -7.30 6.49
N LYS A 86 15.75 -6.37 5.74
CA LYS A 86 16.85 -6.71 4.84
C LYS A 86 18.08 -7.25 5.53
N ALA A 87 18.27 -6.93 6.80
CA ALA A 87 19.40 -7.48 7.54
C ALA A 87 19.27 -9.00 7.71
N VAL A 88 18.03 -9.49 7.72
CA VAL A 88 17.77 -10.93 7.82
C VAL A 88 17.79 -11.59 6.44
N ASP A 89 17.19 -10.93 5.44
CA ASP A 89 17.07 -11.52 4.13
C ASP A 89 16.99 -10.41 3.07
N LYS A 90 18.08 -10.25 2.31
CA LYS A 90 18.13 -9.23 1.25
C LYS A 90 17.49 -9.69 -0.04
N SER A 91 17.14 -10.97 -0.14
CA SER A 91 16.59 -11.53 -1.38
C SER A 91 15.09 -11.29 -1.53
N MET A 92 14.46 -10.64 -0.56
CA MET A 92 13.05 -10.31 -0.67
C MET A 92 12.78 -9.46 -1.90
N GLU A 93 11.64 -9.69 -2.52
CA GLU A 93 11.23 -8.92 -3.70
C GLU A 93 9.95 -8.18 -3.40
N ILE A 94 9.89 -6.96 -3.89
CA ILE A 94 8.67 -6.17 -3.87
C ILE A 94 8.09 -6.22 -5.27
N GLY A 95 6.84 -6.67 -5.38
CA GLY A 95 6.25 -6.80 -6.69
C GLY A 95 4.74 -6.81 -6.64
N ASP A 96 4.15 -6.91 -7.82
CA ASP A 96 2.70 -7.03 -7.97
C ASP A 96 1.94 -5.89 -7.32
N ILE A 97 2.47 -4.66 -7.44
CA ILE A 97 1.77 -3.48 -6.94
C ILE A 97 0.82 -2.98 -8.02
N TYR A 98 -0.46 -2.95 -7.70
CA TYR A 98 -1.46 -2.54 -8.68
C TYR A 98 -2.71 -2.00 -8.00
N LEU A 99 -3.49 -1.25 -8.76
CA LEU A 99 -4.76 -0.74 -8.29
C LEU A 99 -5.79 -1.87 -8.34
N GLU A 100 -6.36 -2.18 -7.18
CA GLU A 100 -7.31 -3.28 -7.07
C GLU A 100 -8.72 -2.84 -7.43
N HIS A 101 -9.13 -1.72 -6.86
CA HIS A 101 -10.50 -1.23 -7.01
C HIS A 101 -10.51 0.28 -6.88
N LYS A 102 -11.33 0.92 -7.69
CA LYS A 102 -11.52 2.35 -7.65
C LYS A 102 -12.98 2.66 -7.92
N SER A 103 -13.57 3.57 -7.15
CA SER A 103 -14.90 4.08 -7.41
C SER A 103 -14.89 5.60 -7.38
N GLY A 104 -15.79 6.20 -8.09
CA GLY A 104 -15.85 7.66 -8.21
C GLY A 104 -14.85 8.18 -9.22
N GLY A 105 -14.62 9.50 -9.19
CA GLY A 105 -13.75 10.15 -10.15
C GLY A 105 -14.38 10.18 -11.54
N LYS A 106 -13.59 10.57 -12.52
CA LYS A 106 -14.08 10.72 -13.90
C LYS A 106 -14.33 9.37 -14.56
N SER A 107 -13.55 8.38 -14.21
CA SER A 107 -13.63 7.07 -14.86
C SER A 107 -14.70 6.16 -14.27
N GLY A 108 -15.31 6.55 -13.13
CA GLY A 108 -16.27 5.71 -12.47
C GLY A 108 -15.60 4.53 -11.78
N GLU A 109 -16.31 3.41 -11.73
CA GLU A 109 -15.83 2.23 -11.05
C GLU A 109 -14.85 1.42 -11.87
N PHE A 110 -13.86 0.88 -11.19
CA PHE A 110 -12.85 0.02 -11.78
C PHE A 110 -12.53 -1.12 -10.83
N HIS A 111 -12.48 -2.32 -11.36
CA HIS A 111 -12.03 -3.51 -10.65
C HIS A 111 -10.96 -4.18 -11.49
N ASN A 112 -9.79 -4.37 -10.90
CA ASN A 112 -8.69 -4.99 -11.64
C ASN A 112 -8.97 -6.49 -11.76
N PRO A 113 -9.01 -7.04 -12.98
CA PRO A 113 -9.28 -8.47 -13.14
C PRO A 113 -8.23 -9.37 -12.51
N ARG A 114 -7.05 -8.83 -12.27
CA ARG A 114 -5.98 -9.58 -11.61
C ARG A 114 -6.35 -10.01 -10.20
N CYS A 115 -7.22 -9.25 -9.52
CA CYS A 115 -7.62 -9.57 -8.16
C CYS A 115 -8.31 -10.92 -8.08
N ALA A 116 -9.17 -11.23 -9.04
CA ALA A 116 -9.87 -12.51 -9.06
C ALA A 116 -8.88 -13.68 -9.18
N ARG A 117 -7.85 -13.52 -10.01
CA ARG A 117 -6.85 -14.55 -10.19
C ARG A 117 -6.00 -14.75 -8.93
N ASN A 118 -5.63 -13.67 -8.29
CA ASN A 118 -4.74 -13.72 -7.14
C ASN A 118 -5.44 -14.19 -5.86
N ARG A 119 -6.74 -14.02 -5.81
CA ARG A 119 -7.51 -14.36 -4.61
C ARG A 119 -8.35 -15.61 -4.76
N GLY A 120 -8.50 -16.06 -5.98
CA GLY A 120 -9.29 -17.23 -6.28
C GLY A 120 -8.64 -18.50 -5.77
#